data_af4a12e8defababfc3e5002875928a28
#
_entry.id   af4a12e8defababfc3e5002875928a28
#
_cell.length_a   1.000
_cell.length_b   1.000
_cell.length_c   1.000
_cell.angle_alpha   90.00
_cell.angle_beta   90.00
_cell.angle_gamma   90.00
#
_symmetry.space_group_name_H-M   'P 1'
#
loop_
_entity.id
_entity.type
_entity.pdbx_description
1 polymer ?
#
loop_
_entity_poly.entity_id
_entity_poly.type
_entity_poly.pdbx_seq_one_letter_code
_entity_poly.pdbx_strand_id
1 'polypeptide(L)'
;KSPKVFNDKKVTDHHAIIPTGVQSHLQFNQQQVYDSIVKRFIAVFYDDCLVATTTVIGKAAEVHFKTTGKEILKKGFRVVFDTSTPLSTNAKEKEADLLPNFVVGEKGPHQPSFLEKETKAPNQFTEATLLRAMETAGKQVDDEDLRELMKENGIGRPSTRANIIETLFRRKYIVRNKKQVLPTLTGVQLIDTIQNELIKSAELTGTWEKQLRDIEKGTYTASAFIKNMKQMVDNLVYEVRSETRRANISHASNVPKIETVVEK
;
A
#
# COMPACT_ATOMS: atom_id res chain seq x y z
N LYS A 1 -27.13 0.12 -12.58
CA LYS A 1 -26.13 0.94 -11.89
C LYS A 1 -25.45 0.10 -10.83
N SER A 2 -24.13 -0.10 -10.93
CA SER A 2 -23.39 -0.91 -9.95
C SER A 2 -23.25 -0.16 -8.62
N PRO A 3 -23.57 -0.75 -7.46
CA PRO A 3 -23.37 -0.12 -6.16
C PRO A 3 -21.90 0.09 -5.81
N LYS A 4 -20.97 -0.49 -6.59
CA LYS A 4 -19.53 -0.18 -6.49
C LYS A 4 -19.20 1.22 -7.02
N VAL A 5 -19.96 1.71 -7.99
CA VAL A 5 -19.74 2.99 -8.68
C VAL A 5 -20.67 4.08 -8.15
N PHE A 6 -21.94 3.73 -7.93
CA PHE A 6 -22.99 4.66 -7.51
C PHE A 6 -23.39 4.34 -6.08
N ASN A 7 -22.76 4.97 -5.12
CA ASN A 7 -23.01 4.76 -3.70
C ASN A 7 -22.89 6.07 -2.93
N ASP A 8 -23.99 6.75 -2.76
CA ASP A 8 -24.06 8.05 -2.07
C ASP A 8 -23.57 7.97 -0.62
N LYS A 9 -23.73 6.82 0.04
CA LYS A 9 -23.24 6.61 1.42
C LYS A 9 -21.72 6.59 1.54
N LYS A 10 -21.00 6.38 0.42
CA LYS A 10 -19.52 6.38 0.36
C LYS A 10 -18.94 7.68 -0.17
N VAL A 11 -19.78 8.62 -0.58
CA VAL A 11 -19.34 9.97 -0.95
C VAL A 11 -19.09 10.75 0.33
N THR A 12 -17.84 11.19 0.52
CA THR A 12 -17.44 11.99 1.68
C THR A 12 -17.20 13.44 1.27
N ASP A 13 -15.96 13.80 1.01
CA ASP A 13 -15.55 15.20 0.79
C ASP A 13 -15.52 15.59 -0.70
N HIS A 14 -15.31 14.62 -1.60
CA HIS A 14 -15.03 14.88 -3.00
C HIS A 14 -15.78 13.94 -3.93
N HIS A 15 -16.20 14.46 -5.08
CA HIS A 15 -16.69 13.64 -6.18
C HIS A 15 -15.54 12.97 -6.95
N ALA A 16 -15.88 12.01 -7.81
CA ALA A 16 -14.91 11.40 -8.71
C ALA A 16 -14.29 12.42 -9.68
N ILE A 17 -13.03 12.17 -10.07
CA ILE A 17 -12.39 12.94 -11.16
C ILE A 17 -12.98 12.44 -12.49
N ILE A 18 -13.65 13.33 -13.20
CA ILE A 18 -14.36 13.04 -14.45
C ILE A 18 -13.71 13.85 -15.56
N PRO A 19 -13.42 13.27 -16.74
CA PRO A 19 -12.95 14.04 -17.90
C PRO A 19 -14.01 15.03 -18.33
N THR A 20 -13.62 16.30 -18.53
CA THR A 20 -14.53 17.37 -18.92
C THR A 20 -14.84 17.39 -20.41
N GLY A 21 -14.09 16.64 -21.23
CA GLY A 21 -14.20 16.67 -22.69
C GLY A 21 -13.56 17.90 -23.35
N VAL A 22 -12.99 18.82 -22.56
CA VAL A 22 -12.29 19.98 -23.11
C VAL A 22 -11.00 19.54 -23.77
N GLN A 23 -10.85 19.86 -25.06
CA GLN A 23 -9.61 19.62 -25.78
C GLN A 23 -8.58 20.68 -25.39
N SER A 24 -7.39 20.22 -24.95
CA SER A 24 -6.25 21.07 -24.64
C SER A 24 -4.96 20.43 -25.17
N HIS A 25 -3.99 21.26 -25.53
CA HIS A 25 -2.67 20.77 -25.92
C HIS A 25 -1.89 20.39 -24.67
N LEU A 26 -1.82 19.07 -24.40
CA LEU A 26 -1.09 18.51 -23.29
C LEU A 26 0.33 18.12 -23.72
N GLN A 27 1.30 18.36 -22.84
CA GLN A 27 2.64 17.81 -23.01
C GLN A 27 2.61 16.29 -22.83
N PHE A 28 3.61 15.59 -23.37
CA PHE A 28 3.68 14.13 -23.38
C PHE A 28 3.36 13.48 -22.00
N ASN A 29 4.01 13.95 -20.94
CA ASN A 29 3.78 13.40 -19.59
C ASN A 29 2.37 13.71 -19.07
N GLN A 30 1.85 14.90 -19.36
CA GLN A 30 0.48 15.30 -19.00
C GLN A 30 -0.55 14.43 -19.72
N GLN A 31 -0.32 14.15 -21.01
CA GLN A 31 -1.17 13.26 -21.80
C GLN A 31 -1.20 11.85 -21.22
N GLN A 32 -0.04 11.29 -20.83
CA GLN A 32 0.01 9.96 -20.20
C GLN A 32 -0.79 9.89 -18.91
N VAL A 33 -0.70 10.92 -18.07
CA VAL A 33 -1.46 11.00 -16.82
C VAL A 33 -2.96 11.11 -17.13
N TYR A 34 -3.35 11.99 -18.04
CA TYR A 34 -4.73 12.17 -18.46
C TYR A 34 -5.32 10.86 -19.01
N ASP A 35 -4.63 10.20 -19.92
CA ASP A 35 -5.06 8.93 -20.50
C ASP A 35 -5.22 7.84 -19.44
N SER A 36 -4.33 7.80 -18.45
CA SER A 36 -4.40 6.85 -17.35
C SER A 36 -5.65 7.08 -16.49
N ILE A 37 -5.97 8.34 -16.21
CA ILE A 37 -7.17 8.72 -15.45
C ILE A 37 -8.44 8.38 -16.25
N VAL A 38 -8.48 8.74 -17.55
CA VAL A 38 -9.62 8.44 -18.42
C VAL A 38 -9.86 6.94 -18.55
N LYS A 39 -8.79 6.17 -18.81
CA LYS A 39 -8.88 4.70 -18.86
C LYS A 39 -9.41 4.13 -17.55
N ARG A 40 -8.93 4.63 -16.41
CA ARG A 40 -9.40 4.18 -15.10
C ARG A 40 -10.87 4.51 -14.87
N PHE A 41 -11.30 5.70 -15.25
CA PHE A 41 -12.70 6.11 -15.19
C PHE A 41 -13.59 5.22 -16.06
N ILE A 42 -13.22 4.99 -17.32
CA ILE A 42 -13.97 4.11 -18.23
C ILE A 42 -14.04 2.68 -17.69
N ALA A 43 -12.93 2.14 -17.20
CA ALA A 43 -12.83 0.77 -16.70
C ALA A 43 -13.82 0.46 -15.56
N VAL A 44 -14.21 1.48 -14.77
CA VAL A 44 -15.16 1.34 -13.66
C VAL A 44 -16.57 0.94 -14.13
N PHE A 45 -16.93 1.25 -15.39
CA PHE A 45 -18.23 0.92 -15.97
C PHE A 45 -18.27 -0.42 -16.70
N TYR A 46 -17.11 -1.08 -16.84
CA TYR A 46 -17.01 -2.42 -17.42
C TYR A 46 -17.32 -3.50 -16.39
N ASP A 47 -17.63 -4.69 -16.90
CA ASP A 47 -17.80 -5.87 -16.07
C ASP A 47 -16.50 -6.26 -15.36
N ASP A 48 -16.63 -7.03 -14.29
CA ASP A 48 -15.48 -7.59 -13.57
C ASP A 48 -14.69 -8.56 -14.47
N CYS A 49 -13.38 -8.60 -14.27
CA CYS A 49 -12.54 -9.62 -14.87
C CYS A 49 -12.78 -10.97 -14.16
N LEU A 50 -13.16 -12.00 -14.90
CA LEU A 50 -13.34 -13.34 -14.37
C LEU A 50 -12.06 -14.14 -14.55
N VAL A 51 -11.53 -14.66 -13.45
CA VAL A 51 -10.31 -15.46 -13.41
C VAL A 51 -10.62 -16.78 -12.75
N ALA A 52 -10.37 -17.89 -13.45
CA ALA A 52 -10.33 -19.22 -12.85
C ALA A 52 -8.95 -19.41 -12.18
N THR A 53 -8.97 -19.89 -10.95
CA THR A 53 -7.74 -20.26 -10.24
C THR A 53 -7.80 -21.74 -9.91
N THR A 54 -6.87 -22.50 -10.48
CA THR A 54 -6.75 -23.94 -10.23
C THR A 54 -5.59 -24.17 -9.26
N THR A 55 -5.85 -24.86 -8.16
CA THR A 55 -4.80 -25.31 -7.23
C THR A 55 -4.75 -26.82 -7.26
N VAL A 56 -3.57 -27.36 -7.55
CA VAL A 56 -3.31 -28.79 -7.57
C VAL A 56 -2.38 -29.15 -6.43
N ILE A 57 -2.77 -30.17 -5.67
CA ILE A 57 -1.96 -30.73 -4.59
C ILE A 57 -1.63 -32.15 -4.98
N GLY A 58 -0.35 -32.42 -5.19
CA GLY A 58 0.19 -33.76 -5.47
C GLY A 58 0.93 -34.30 -4.25
N LYS A 59 1.00 -35.62 -4.12
CA LYS A 59 1.82 -36.30 -3.11
C LYS A 59 2.75 -37.28 -3.82
N ALA A 60 4.04 -37.20 -3.48
CA ALA A 60 5.03 -38.21 -3.90
C ALA A 60 5.75 -38.69 -2.64
N ALA A 61 5.60 -39.98 -2.32
CA ALA A 61 5.94 -40.54 -1.01
C ALA A 61 5.28 -39.72 0.13
N GLU A 62 6.06 -39.19 1.06
CA GLU A 62 5.52 -38.37 2.17
C GLU A 62 5.61 -36.84 1.89
N VAL A 63 6.04 -36.46 0.70
CA VAL A 63 6.22 -35.03 0.36
C VAL A 63 5.00 -34.53 -0.43
N HIS A 64 4.45 -33.40 -0.01
CA HIS A 64 3.35 -32.74 -0.69
C HIS A 64 3.88 -31.62 -1.59
N PHE A 65 3.36 -31.56 -2.81
CA PHE A 65 3.65 -30.56 -3.82
C PHE A 65 2.40 -29.75 -4.10
N LYS A 66 2.53 -28.43 -4.19
CA LYS A 66 1.43 -27.53 -4.53
C LYS A 66 1.79 -26.69 -5.73
N THR A 67 0.92 -26.65 -6.72
CA THR A 67 1.00 -25.69 -7.83
C THR A 67 -0.32 -24.96 -8.00
N THR A 68 -0.26 -23.75 -8.53
CA THR A 68 -1.43 -22.92 -8.76
C THR A 68 -1.33 -22.26 -10.12
N GLY A 69 -2.35 -22.42 -10.94
CA GLY A 69 -2.49 -21.75 -12.23
C GLY A 69 -3.66 -20.79 -12.26
N LYS A 70 -3.62 -19.86 -13.20
CA LYS A 70 -4.68 -18.86 -13.40
C LYS A 70 -5.02 -18.75 -14.88
N GLU A 71 -6.31 -18.75 -15.16
CA GLU A 71 -6.85 -18.54 -16.50
C GLU A 71 -7.84 -17.38 -16.49
N ILE A 72 -7.73 -16.46 -17.45
CA ILE A 72 -8.67 -15.37 -17.60
C ILE A 72 -9.83 -15.83 -18.48
N LEU A 73 -10.98 -16.12 -17.85
CA LEU A 73 -12.20 -16.55 -18.55
C LEU A 73 -12.89 -15.38 -19.27
N LYS A 74 -12.92 -14.20 -18.62
CA LYS A 74 -13.51 -12.97 -19.18
C LYS A 74 -12.62 -11.80 -18.83
N LYS A 75 -12.13 -11.05 -19.82
CA LYS A 75 -11.24 -9.92 -19.60
C LYS A 75 -11.92 -8.78 -18.82
N GLY A 76 -13.23 -8.56 -18.99
CA GLY A 76 -13.96 -7.49 -18.36
C GLY A 76 -13.25 -6.13 -18.51
N PHE A 77 -13.12 -5.36 -17.45
CA PHE A 77 -12.50 -4.03 -17.46
C PHE A 77 -11.05 -4.01 -17.98
N ARG A 78 -10.36 -5.15 -18.01
CA ARG A 78 -8.96 -5.20 -18.50
C ARG A 78 -8.81 -4.83 -19.97
N VAL A 79 -9.88 -4.97 -20.79
CA VAL A 79 -9.85 -4.58 -22.20
C VAL A 79 -9.51 -3.10 -22.41
N VAL A 80 -9.85 -2.23 -21.43
CA VAL A 80 -9.57 -0.79 -21.47
C VAL A 80 -8.06 -0.51 -21.40
N PHE A 81 -7.30 -1.42 -20.79
CA PHE A 81 -5.86 -1.30 -20.58
C PHE A 81 -5.04 -2.13 -21.58
N ASP A 82 -5.70 -2.99 -22.38
CA ASP A 82 -5.06 -3.75 -23.45
C ASP A 82 -4.66 -2.79 -24.60
N THR A 83 -3.57 -2.07 -24.41
CA THR A 83 -2.95 -1.35 -25.51
C THR A 83 -2.20 -2.37 -26.38
N SER A 84 -2.59 -2.42 -27.65
CA SER A 84 -2.00 -3.28 -28.70
C SER A 84 -0.57 -2.86 -29.09
N THR A 85 0.26 -2.46 -28.14
CA THR A 85 1.67 -2.18 -28.39
C THR A 85 2.49 -3.42 -28.05
N PRO A 86 3.28 -3.95 -29.03
CA PRO A 86 4.08 -5.17 -28.85
C PRO A 86 5.21 -5.07 -27.84
N LEU A 87 5.36 -3.92 -27.16
CA LEU A 87 6.44 -3.60 -26.22
C LEU A 87 6.13 -3.90 -24.76
N SER A 88 4.99 -4.48 -24.41
CA SER A 88 4.77 -4.90 -23.04
C SER A 88 5.44 -6.26 -22.81
N THR A 89 6.52 -6.24 -22.07
CA THR A 89 7.29 -7.40 -21.57
C THR A 89 6.47 -8.42 -20.75
N ASN A 90 5.16 -8.23 -20.64
CA ASN A 90 4.24 -9.10 -19.90
C ASN A 90 3.66 -10.26 -20.74
N ALA A 91 4.09 -10.42 -22.00
CA ALA A 91 3.65 -11.55 -22.82
C ALA A 91 4.19 -12.91 -22.30
N LYS A 92 5.33 -12.89 -21.58
CA LYS A 92 5.91 -14.12 -20.97
C LYS A 92 5.18 -14.59 -19.70
N GLU A 93 4.40 -13.72 -19.04
CA GLU A 93 3.61 -14.12 -17.86
C GLU A 93 2.33 -14.89 -18.24
N LYS A 94 1.88 -14.80 -19.50
CA LYS A 94 0.60 -15.36 -19.93
C LYS A 94 0.60 -16.86 -20.21
N GLU A 95 1.75 -17.44 -20.58
CA GLU A 95 1.85 -18.89 -20.86
C GLU A 95 2.31 -19.71 -19.65
N ALA A 96 3.01 -19.09 -18.71
CA ALA A 96 3.57 -19.80 -17.54
C ALA A 96 2.54 -20.13 -16.44
N ASP A 97 1.36 -19.51 -16.46
CA ASP A 97 0.35 -19.68 -15.41
C ASP A 97 -0.78 -20.67 -15.78
N LEU A 98 -0.81 -21.18 -17.01
CA LEU A 98 -1.80 -22.17 -17.44
C LEU A 98 -1.35 -23.56 -16.99
N LEU A 99 -2.15 -24.18 -16.15
CA LEU A 99 -1.96 -25.58 -15.79
C LEU A 99 -2.73 -26.50 -16.77
N PRO A 100 -2.18 -27.69 -17.08
CA PRO A 100 -2.95 -28.71 -17.78
C PRO A 100 -4.16 -29.16 -16.93
N ASN A 101 -5.10 -29.81 -17.58
CA ASN A 101 -6.26 -30.38 -16.87
C ASN A 101 -5.81 -31.59 -16.04
N PHE A 102 -5.94 -31.50 -14.74
CA PHE A 102 -5.66 -32.58 -13.80
C PHE A 102 -6.96 -33.27 -13.36
N VAL A 103 -6.89 -34.59 -13.23
CA VAL A 103 -7.99 -35.40 -12.68
C VAL A 103 -7.60 -35.86 -11.27
N VAL A 104 -8.56 -35.82 -10.33
CA VAL A 104 -8.32 -36.25 -8.96
C VAL A 104 -7.94 -37.74 -8.94
N GLY A 105 -6.80 -38.02 -8.31
CA GLY A 105 -6.24 -39.39 -8.27
C GLY A 105 -5.38 -39.76 -9.46
N GLU A 106 -5.14 -38.86 -10.39
CA GLU A 106 -4.17 -39.06 -11.49
C GLU A 106 -2.78 -39.36 -10.93
N LYS A 107 -2.11 -40.31 -11.57
CA LYS A 107 -0.73 -40.74 -11.21
C LYS A 107 0.16 -40.61 -12.44
N GLY A 108 1.37 -40.14 -12.22
CA GLY A 108 2.35 -39.98 -13.29
C GLY A 108 3.78 -40.05 -12.80
N PRO A 109 4.75 -40.11 -13.72
CA PRO A 109 6.16 -40.05 -13.36
C PRO A 109 6.46 -38.69 -12.72
N HIS A 110 7.26 -38.70 -11.65
CA HIS A 110 7.67 -37.52 -10.92
C HIS A 110 9.21 -37.43 -10.93
N GLN A 111 9.74 -36.31 -11.38
CA GLN A 111 11.16 -36.00 -11.32
C GLN A 111 11.36 -34.79 -10.40
N PRO A 112 11.58 -35.01 -9.10
CA PRO A 112 11.77 -33.93 -8.15
C PRO A 112 13.12 -33.23 -8.40
N SER A 113 13.12 -31.91 -8.32
CA SER A 113 14.34 -31.11 -8.21
C SER A 113 14.40 -30.43 -6.85
N PHE A 114 15.56 -30.48 -6.22
CA PHE A 114 15.82 -29.70 -5.02
C PHE A 114 16.54 -28.41 -5.39
N LEU A 115 16.00 -27.29 -4.96
CA LEU A 115 16.59 -25.98 -5.17
C LEU A 115 16.80 -25.29 -3.83
N GLU A 116 18.04 -25.18 -3.43
CA GLU A 116 18.42 -24.40 -2.26
C GLU A 116 18.33 -22.90 -2.58
N LYS A 117 17.65 -22.17 -1.71
CA LYS A 117 17.45 -20.72 -1.88
C LYS A 117 17.64 -20.01 -0.55
N GLU A 118 18.18 -18.82 -0.64
CA GLU A 118 18.27 -17.91 0.49
C GLU A 118 17.06 -16.97 0.53
N THR A 119 16.62 -16.62 1.71
CA THR A 119 15.62 -15.57 1.89
C THR A 119 16.21 -14.22 1.49
N LYS A 120 15.42 -13.41 0.80
CA LYS A 120 15.81 -12.07 0.41
C LYS A 120 15.02 -11.06 1.21
N ALA A 121 15.69 -10.00 1.64
CA ALA A 121 15.03 -8.87 2.28
C ALA A 121 13.95 -8.28 1.35
N PRO A 122 12.86 -7.73 1.91
CA PRO A 122 11.85 -7.03 1.12
C PRO A 122 12.47 -5.91 0.28
N ASN A 123 11.91 -5.68 -0.90
CA ASN A 123 12.36 -4.58 -1.74
C ASN A 123 12.14 -3.23 -1.06
N GLN A 124 13.05 -2.30 -1.30
CA GLN A 124 12.88 -0.91 -0.87
C GLN A 124 11.62 -0.30 -1.47
N PHE A 125 10.99 0.61 -0.75
CA PHE A 125 9.82 1.31 -1.24
C PHE A 125 10.13 2.12 -2.51
N THR A 126 9.16 2.18 -3.39
CA THR A 126 9.02 3.23 -4.40
C THR A 126 7.93 4.20 -3.92
N GLU A 127 7.79 5.38 -4.52
CA GLU A 127 6.72 6.30 -4.15
C GLU A 127 5.33 5.65 -4.30
N ALA A 128 5.13 4.85 -5.34
CA ALA A 128 3.88 4.13 -5.55
C ALA A 128 3.62 3.07 -4.47
N THR A 129 4.65 2.30 -4.07
CA THR A 129 4.48 1.29 -3.02
C THR A 129 4.39 1.92 -1.64
N LEU A 130 5.00 3.08 -1.40
CA LEU A 130 4.84 3.86 -0.17
C LEU A 130 3.41 4.41 -0.05
N LEU A 131 2.86 5.00 -1.12
CA LEU A 131 1.46 5.41 -1.17
C LEU A 131 0.51 4.25 -0.85
N ARG A 132 0.77 3.08 -1.44
CA ARG A 132 -0.01 1.87 -1.16
C ARG A 132 0.14 1.41 0.29
N ALA A 133 1.34 1.49 0.87
CA ALA A 133 1.57 1.16 2.27
C ALA A 133 0.79 2.09 3.20
N MET A 134 0.75 3.39 2.91
CA MET A 134 -0.08 4.35 3.64
C MET A 134 -1.58 4.01 3.54
N GLU A 135 -2.05 3.63 2.35
CA GLU A 135 -3.44 3.21 2.12
C GLU A 135 -3.80 1.94 2.90
N THR A 136 -2.87 1.00 3.01
CA THR A 136 -3.10 -0.29 3.65
C THR A 136 -2.49 -0.41 5.04
N ALA A 137 -2.14 0.69 5.67
CA ALA A 137 -1.46 0.74 6.98
C ALA A 137 -2.24 0.01 8.09
N GLY A 138 -3.57 -0.06 8.00
CA GLY A 138 -4.39 -0.82 8.93
C GLY A 138 -4.05 -2.31 9.01
N LYS A 139 -3.40 -2.88 7.99
CA LYS A 139 -2.97 -4.29 8.04
C LYS A 139 -1.87 -4.56 9.06
N GLN A 140 -1.18 -3.52 9.54
CA GLN A 140 -0.09 -3.60 10.51
C GLN A 140 -0.57 -3.32 11.93
N VAL A 141 -1.86 -3.05 12.13
CA VAL A 141 -2.47 -2.79 13.43
C VAL A 141 -2.97 -4.10 14.01
N ASP A 142 -2.62 -4.41 15.26
CA ASP A 142 -2.98 -5.66 15.94
C ASP A 142 -4.45 -5.67 16.39
N ASP A 143 -4.96 -4.52 16.82
CA ASP A 143 -6.36 -4.35 17.20
C ASP A 143 -7.30 -4.49 15.99
N GLU A 144 -8.26 -5.41 16.06
CA GLU A 144 -9.13 -5.77 14.95
C GLU A 144 -10.11 -4.64 14.58
N ASP A 145 -10.64 -3.92 15.57
CA ASP A 145 -11.55 -2.79 15.36
C ASP A 145 -10.81 -1.62 14.70
N LEU A 146 -9.62 -1.30 15.18
CA LEU A 146 -8.77 -0.25 14.59
C LEU A 146 -8.29 -0.65 13.21
N ARG A 147 -7.97 -1.94 13.01
CA ARG A 147 -7.59 -2.47 11.70
C ARG A 147 -8.72 -2.30 10.68
N GLU A 148 -9.96 -2.58 11.05
CA GLU A 148 -11.12 -2.42 10.17
C GLU A 148 -11.37 -0.97 9.81
N LEU A 149 -11.27 -0.06 10.76
CA LEU A 149 -11.37 1.38 10.52
C LEU A 149 -10.28 1.91 9.60
N MET A 150 -9.06 1.44 9.77
CA MET A 150 -7.94 1.85 8.93
C MET A 150 -7.93 1.17 7.54
N LYS A 151 -8.66 0.07 7.33
CA LYS A 151 -8.86 -0.50 5.99
C LYS A 151 -9.52 0.48 5.03
N GLU A 152 -10.40 1.33 5.53
CA GLU A 152 -11.12 2.29 4.69
C GLU A 152 -10.31 3.57 4.43
N ASN A 153 -9.50 4.02 5.39
CA ASN A 153 -8.85 5.34 5.35
C ASN A 153 -7.32 5.28 5.23
N GLY A 154 -6.66 4.29 5.86
CA GLY A 154 -5.20 4.23 5.95
C GLY A 154 -4.60 5.41 6.72
N ILE A 155 -3.34 5.73 6.46
CA ILE A 155 -2.66 6.93 6.95
C ILE A 155 -2.82 8.05 5.94
N GLY A 156 -3.42 9.16 6.37
CA GLY A 156 -3.72 10.32 5.52
C GLY A 156 -4.81 10.04 4.49
N ARG A 157 -5.48 11.08 4.03
CA ARG A 157 -6.49 10.98 2.97
C ARG A 157 -5.83 10.89 1.60
N PRO A 158 -6.47 10.33 0.58
CA PRO A 158 -5.92 10.26 -0.78
C PRO A 158 -5.38 11.58 -1.29
N SER A 159 -6.08 12.70 -1.02
CA SER A 159 -5.68 14.05 -1.42
C SER A 159 -4.45 14.60 -0.69
N THR A 160 -4.09 14.08 0.48
CA THR A 160 -3.01 14.60 1.32
C THR A 160 -1.75 13.71 1.32
N ARG A 161 -1.85 12.43 0.96
CA ARG A 161 -0.74 11.48 1.01
C ARG A 161 0.47 11.94 0.19
N ALA A 162 0.24 12.44 -1.02
CA ALA A 162 1.31 12.94 -1.87
C ALA A 162 2.07 14.11 -1.21
N ASN A 163 1.35 15.05 -0.61
CA ASN A 163 1.96 16.18 0.09
C ASN A 163 2.70 15.77 1.37
N ILE A 164 2.24 14.72 2.06
CA ILE A 164 2.96 14.13 3.19
C ILE A 164 4.32 13.61 2.73
N ILE A 165 4.36 12.80 1.66
CA ILE A 165 5.59 12.25 1.09
C ILE A 165 6.51 13.37 0.62
N GLU A 166 6.01 14.37 -0.10
CA GLU A 166 6.81 15.52 -0.53
C GLU A 166 7.37 16.32 0.67
N THR A 167 6.63 16.39 1.77
CA THR A 167 7.12 17.02 3.01
C THR A 167 8.29 16.24 3.61
N LEU A 168 8.25 14.90 3.59
CA LEU A 168 9.37 14.07 4.04
C LEU A 168 10.62 14.30 3.18
N PHE A 169 10.47 14.41 1.85
CA PHE A 169 11.57 14.76 0.95
C PHE A 169 12.12 16.16 1.24
N ARG A 170 11.26 17.17 1.36
CA ARG A 170 11.65 18.56 1.64
C ARG A 170 12.38 18.69 2.97
N ARG A 171 11.99 17.92 3.98
CA ARG A 171 12.66 17.85 5.28
C ARG A 171 13.90 16.96 5.28
N LYS A 172 14.21 16.33 4.15
CA LYS A 172 15.37 15.44 4.00
C LYS A 172 15.35 14.23 4.94
N TYR A 173 14.18 13.76 5.34
CA TYR A 173 14.04 12.52 6.10
C TYR A 173 14.14 11.30 5.20
N ILE A 174 13.73 11.44 3.94
CA ILE A 174 13.85 10.43 2.88
C ILE A 174 14.48 11.05 1.63
N VAL A 175 15.03 10.20 0.78
CA VAL A 175 15.69 10.60 -0.49
C VAL A 175 15.32 9.64 -1.61
N ARG A 176 15.25 10.16 -2.85
CA ARG A 176 15.07 9.36 -4.05
C ARG A 176 16.42 8.81 -4.51
N ASN A 177 16.49 7.50 -4.68
CA ASN A 177 17.59 6.82 -5.38
C ASN A 177 17.02 6.07 -6.57
N LYS A 178 17.13 6.63 -7.76
CA LYS A 178 16.45 6.14 -8.98
C LYS A 178 14.92 6.06 -8.73
N LYS A 179 14.36 4.84 -8.75
CA LYS A 179 12.94 4.59 -8.46
C LYS A 179 12.66 4.28 -6.98
N GLN A 180 13.69 4.13 -6.17
CA GLN A 180 13.56 3.75 -4.76
C GLN A 180 13.49 4.98 -3.87
N VAL A 181 12.78 4.85 -2.77
CA VAL A 181 12.72 5.80 -1.67
C VAL A 181 13.49 5.20 -0.50
N LEU A 182 14.52 5.91 -0.05
CA LEU A 182 15.39 5.47 1.02
C LEU A 182 15.34 6.45 2.20
N PRO A 183 15.40 5.96 3.45
CA PRO A 183 15.55 6.84 4.60
C PRO A 183 16.95 7.47 4.60
N THR A 184 17.06 8.70 5.03
CA THR A 184 18.35 9.36 5.30
C THR A 184 18.79 9.08 6.74
N LEU A 185 20.05 9.35 7.04
CA LEU A 185 20.56 9.26 8.41
C LEU A 185 19.74 10.15 9.36
N THR A 186 19.42 11.38 8.92
CA THR A 186 18.56 12.31 9.67
C THR A 186 17.17 11.70 9.95
N GLY A 187 16.56 11.03 8.97
CA GLY A 187 15.27 10.39 9.13
C GLY A 187 15.30 9.25 10.13
N VAL A 188 16.31 8.38 10.05
CA VAL A 188 16.50 7.26 11.00
C VAL A 188 16.72 7.80 12.41
N GLN A 189 17.67 8.73 12.60
CA GLN A 189 17.96 9.32 13.90
C GLN A 189 16.76 10.04 14.52
N LEU A 190 15.91 10.68 13.71
CA LEU A 190 14.67 11.26 14.20
C LEU A 190 13.74 10.22 14.81
N ILE A 191 13.52 9.09 14.11
CA ILE A 191 12.67 8.00 14.62
C ILE A 191 13.27 7.37 15.87
N ASP A 192 14.60 7.15 15.90
CA ASP A 192 15.29 6.58 17.06
C ASP A 192 15.26 7.51 18.29
N THR A 193 15.15 8.81 18.05
CA THR A 193 15.05 9.83 19.11
C THR A 193 13.68 9.84 19.76
N ILE A 194 12.61 9.52 19.02
CA ILE A 194 11.25 9.51 19.52
C ILE A 194 11.08 8.29 20.44
N GLN A 195 10.93 8.51 21.75
CA GLN A 195 10.75 7.43 22.72
C GLN A 195 9.29 6.94 22.79
N ASN A 196 8.34 7.81 22.51
CA ASN A 196 6.93 7.48 22.56
C ASN A 196 6.52 6.62 21.35
N GLU A 197 6.27 5.33 21.59
CA GLU A 197 5.92 4.36 20.56
C GLU A 197 4.56 4.66 19.91
N LEU A 198 3.63 5.28 20.65
CA LEU A 198 2.30 5.60 20.11
C LEU A 198 2.36 6.58 18.94
N ILE A 199 3.29 7.57 18.99
CA ILE A 199 3.47 8.52 17.89
C ILE A 199 4.04 7.82 16.64
N LYS A 200 4.81 6.76 16.82
CA LYS A 200 5.41 6.00 15.74
C LYS A 200 4.47 4.96 15.16
N SER A 201 3.38 4.66 15.84
CA SER A 201 2.41 3.64 15.44
C SER A 201 1.29 4.20 14.57
N ALA A 202 0.69 3.34 13.76
CA ALA A 202 -0.52 3.64 13.02
C ALA A 202 -1.77 3.65 13.92
N GLU A 203 -1.69 3.09 15.13
CA GLU A 203 -2.81 2.94 16.08
C GLU A 203 -3.35 4.28 16.55
N LEU A 204 -2.47 5.28 16.76
CA LEU A 204 -2.90 6.62 17.12
C LEU A 204 -3.86 7.21 16.10
N THR A 205 -3.53 7.06 14.81
CA THR A 205 -4.40 7.50 13.71
C THR A 205 -5.73 6.74 13.73
N GLY A 206 -5.68 5.41 13.89
CA GLY A 206 -6.88 4.58 13.98
C GLY A 206 -7.79 4.98 15.16
N THR A 207 -7.21 5.23 16.33
CA THR A 207 -7.95 5.67 17.53
C THR A 207 -8.64 7.01 17.29
N TRP A 208 -7.96 7.98 16.69
CA TRP A 208 -8.57 9.29 16.40
C TRP A 208 -9.67 9.19 15.34
N GLU A 209 -9.48 8.42 14.29
CA GLU A 209 -10.52 8.20 13.29
C GLU A 209 -11.76 7.53 13.89
N LYS A 210 -11.58 6.58 14.83
CA LYS A 210 -12.68 5.97 15.58
C LYS A 210 -13.43 7.01 16.40
N GLN A 211 -12.72 7.81 17.19
CA GLN A 211 -13.34 8.83 18.02
C GLN A 211 -14.08 9.89 17.20
N LEU A 212 -13.53 10.30 16.05
CA LEU A 212 -14.20 11.23 15.13
C LEU A 212 -15.52 10.65 14.58
N ARG A 213 -15.53 9.37 14.21
CA ARG A 213 -16.77 8.68 13.79
C ARG A 213 -17.78 8.55 14.92
N ASP A 214 -17.31 8.33 16.14
CA ASP A 214 -18.18 8.24 17.31
C ASP A 214 -18.80 9.60 17.64
N ILE A 215 -18.10 10.71 17.38
CA ILE A 215 -18.65 12.07 17.44
C ILE A 215 -19.73 12.25 16.37
N GLU A 216 -19.48 11.81 15.15
CA GLU A 216 -20.46 11.89 14.05
C GLU A 216 -21.74 11.11 14.38
N LYS A 217 -21.61 9.94 15.03
CA LYS A 217 -22.73 9.12 15.50
C LYS A 217 -23.40 9.63 16.76
N GLY A 218 -22.84 10.66 17.43
CA GLY A 218 -23.34 11.20 18.68
C GLY A 218 -23.05 10.34 19.92
N THR A 219 -22.20 9.30 19.80
CA THR A 219 -21.80 8.42 20.90
C THR A 219 -20.59 8.93 21.69
N TYR A 220 -19.88 9.91 21.15
CA TYR A 220 -18.75 10.56 21.78
C TYR A 220 -18.83 12.08 21.62
N THR A 221 -18.26 12.87 22.53
CA THR A 221 -18.36 14.33 22.47
C THR A 221 -17.09 14.98 21.90
N ALA A 222 -17.25 16.00 21.05
CA ALA A 222 -16.11 16.75 20.49
C ALA A 222 -15.27 17.42 21.59
N SER A 223 -15.89 17.89 22.68
CA SER A 223 -15.18 18.51 23.80
C SER A 223 -14.27 17.52 24.52
N ALA A 224 -14.72 16.29 24.74
CA ALA A 224 -13.90 15.22 25.34
C ALA A 224 -12.72 14.86 24.41
N PHE A 225 -12.97 14.74 23.10
CA PHE A 225 -11.93 14.49 22.11
C PHE A 225 -10.82 15.55 22.17
N ILE A 226 -11.19 16.84 22.10
CA ILE A 226 -10.24 17.94 22.14
C ILE A 226 -9.49 17.99 23.48
N LYS A 227 -10.17 17.72 24.59
CA LYS A 227 -9.53 17.67 25.91
C LYS A 227 -8.47 16.58 25.98
N ASN A 228 -8.80 15.37 25.52
CA ASN A 228 -7.88 14.23 25.51
C ASN A 228 -6.69 14.46 24.59
N MET A 229 -6.93 15.05 23.41
CA MET A 229 -5.87 15.43 22.47
C MET A 229 -4.91 16.45 23.08
N LYS A 230 -5.43 17.51 23.73
CA LYS A 230 -4.61 18.52 24.42
C LYS A 230 -3.76 17.89 25.51
N GLN A 231 -4.38 17.05 26.35
CA GLN A 231 -3.67 16.36 27.43
C GLN A 231 -2.57 15.45 26.89
N MET A 232 -2.82 14.73 25.79
CA MET A 232 -1.80 13.91 25.13
C MET A 232 -0.63 14.78 24.66
N VAL A 233 -0.90 15.92 24.01
CA VAL A 233 0.15 16.84 23.55
C VAL A 233 0.94 17.39 24.72
N ASP A 234 0.28 17.80 25.81
CA ASP A 234 0.93 18.29 27.02
C ASP A 234 1.86 17.24 27.65
N ASN A 235 1.40 15.98 27.71
CA ASN A 235 2.21 14.87 28.20
C ASN A 235 3.44 14.65 27.32
N LEU A 236 3.26 14.64 25.99
CA LEU A 236 4.36 14.48 25.03
C LEU A 236 5.40 15.60 25.16
N VAL A 237 4.95 16.85 25.28
CA VAL A 237 5.85 18.00 25.49
C VAL A 237 6.60 17.85 26.80
N TYR A 238 5.93 17.40 27.86
CA TYR A 238 6.56 17.15 29.16
C TYR A 238 7.61 16.03 29.05
N GLU A 239 7.27 14.89 28.43
CA GLU A 239 8.20 13.78 28.18
C GLU A 239 9.46 14.27 27.46
N VAL A 240 9.31 14.94 26.32
CA VAL A 240 10.44 15.45 25.53
C VAL A 240 11.28 16.48 26.31
N ARG A 241 10.65 17.32 27.14
CA ARG A 241 11.39 18.30 27.96
C ARG A 241 12.09 17.70 29.14
N SER A 242 11.57 16.61 29.70
CA SER A 242 12.17 15.89 30.83
C SER A 242 13.31 14.95 30.42
N GLU A 243 13.42 14.65 29.11
CA GLU A 243 14.51 13.83 28.61
C GLU A 243 15.87 14.53 28.80
N THR A 244 16.73 13.87 29.54
CA THR A 244 18.13 14.32 29.77
C THR A 244 19.03 13.98 28.57
N ARG A 245 18.59 13.08 27.70
CA ARG A 245 19.32 12.62 26.52
C ARG A 245 19.17 13.63 25.39
N ARG A 246 20.24 14.36 25.07
CA ARG A 246 20.25 15.25 23.90
C ARG A 246 20.29 14.43 22.62
N ALA A 247 19.28 14.60 21.77
CA ALA A 247 19.27 14.02 20.43
C ALA A 247 20.41 14.62 19.59
N ASN A 248 21.30 13.80 19.11
CA ASN A 248 22.35 14.22 18.16
C ASN A 248 21.87 13.87 16.73
N ILE A 249 20.98 14.70 16.19
CA ILE A 249 20.46 14.51 14.84
C ILE A 249 21.42 15.20 13.87
N SER A 250 22.07 14.40 13.02
CA SER A 250 22.93 14.94 11.98
C SER A 250 22.09 15.50 10.82
N HIS A 251 22.46 16.65 10.28
CA HIS A 251 21.83 17.21 9.08
C HIS A 251 22.35 16.56 7.77
N ALA A 252 22.97 15.39 7.86
CA ALA A 252 23.52 14.71 6.71
C ALA A 252 22.41 14.06 5.87
N SER A 253 22.35 14.45 4.59
CA SER A 253 21.45 13.81 3.61
C SER A 253 21.94 12.43 3.15
N ASN A 254 22.97 11.88 3.79
CA ASN A 254 23.56 10.61 3.41
C ASN A 254 22.64 9.45 3.78
N VAL A 255 22.45 8.53 2.84
CA VAL A 255 21.75 7.28 3.09
C VAL A 255 22.63 6.44 4.04
N PRO A 256 22.10 5.94 5.17
CA PRO A 256 22.87 5.06 6.04
C PRO A 256 23.31 3.82 5.23
N LYS A 257 24.57 3.41 5.37
CA LYS A 257 24.99 2.10 4.88
C LYS A 257 24.27 1.06 5.75
N ILE A 258 23.34 0.35 5.15
CA ILE A 258 22.73 -0.81 5.79
C ILE A 258 23.80 -1.89 5.77
N GLU A 259 24.50 -2.08 6.88
CA GLU A 259 25.29 -3.29 7.08
C GLU A 259 24.28 -4.44 7.16
N THR A 260 24.32 -5.32 6.17
CA THR A 260 23.62 -6.59 6.23
C THR A 260 24.26 -7.37 7.39
N VAL A 261 23.59 -7.37 8.53
CA VAL A 261 23.93 -8.30 9.62
C VAL A 261 23.59 -9.69 9.09
N VAL A 262 24.59 -10.37 8.58
CA VAL A 262 24.54 -11.80 8.33
C VAL A 262 24.75 -12.44 9.70
N GLU A 263 23.67 -12.73 10.41
CA GLU A 263 23.76 -13.66 11.54
C GLU A 263 24.19 -15.01 10.98
N LYS A 264 25.35 -15.46 11.46
CA LYS A 264 25.92 -16.76 11.17
C LYS A 264 25.16 -17.85 11.93
#